data_001ecd42e188975640ccebdf86075331
#
_entry.id   001ecd42e188975640ccebdf86075331
#
_cell.length_a   1.000
_cell.length_b   1.000
_cell.length_c   1.000
_cell.angle_alpha   90.00
_cell.angle_beta   90.00
_cell.angle_gamma   90.00
#
_symmetry.space_group_name_H-M   'P 1'
#
loop_
_entity.id
_entity.type
_entity.pdbx_description
1 polymer ?
#
loop_
_entity_poly.entity_id
_entity_poly.type
_entity_poly.pdbx_seq_one_letter_code
_entity_poly.pdbx_strand_id
1 'polypeptide(L)'
;DPGAPLKPQLETIATRQMEFLCAERTLRLFKMLTAETLAAPELTRPIIENFEKESVGLYKWIKTAADDGKLTVVNPVWAGRQFMALLESFTTFPYLFGMEYVQDEAQQKAVVSSAVDMFLGHYATMPEGTH
;
A
#
# COMPACT_ATOMS: atom_id res chain seq x y z
N ASP A 1 14.71 -11.14 -0.56
CA ASP A 1 15.89 -11.72 -1.18
C ASP A 1 16.63 -10.68 -2.01
N PRO A 2 17.88 -10.31 -1.62
CA PRO A 2 18.63 -9.25 -2.31
C PRO A 2 18.95 -9.56 -3.78
N GLY A 3 18.98 -10.84 -4.16
CA GLY A 3 19.27 -11.24 -5.54
C GLY A 3 18.06 -11.32 -6.44
N ALA A 4 16.85 -11.22 -5.89
CA ALA A 4 15.62 -11.41 -6.66
C ALA A 4 15.13 -10.12 -7.30
N PRO A 5 14.41 -10.20 -8.43
CA PRO A 5 13.78 -9.02 -9.04
C PRO A 5 12.80 -8.35 -8.09
N LEU A 6 12.73 -7.02 -8.14
CA LEU A 6 11.86 -6.23 -7.27
C LEU A 6 10.37 -6.44 -7.56
N LYS A 7 10.01 -6.52 -8.83
CA LYS A 7 8.61 -6.55 -9.25
C LYS A 7 7.81 -7.69 -8.62
N PRO A 8 8.24 -8.97 -8.71
CA PRO A 8 7.49 -10.07 -8.08
C PRO A 8 7.39 -9.93 -6.57
N GLN A 9 8.42 -9.42 -5.91
CA GLN A 9 8.41 -9.21 -4.47
C GLN A 9 7.37 -8.17 -4.08
N LEU A 10 7.35 -7.04 -4.76
CA LEU A 10 6.39 -5.97 -4.48
C LEU A 10 4.97 -6.39 -4.83
N GLU A 11 4.79 -7.14 -5.93
CA GLU A 11 3.48 -7.69 -6.28
C GLU A 11 2.93 -8.61 -5.19
N THR A 12 3.78 -9.44 -4.58
CA THR A 12 3.37 -10.30 -3.48
C THR A 12 2.92 -9.49 -2.27
N ILE A 13 3.69 -8.46 -1.90
CA ILE A 13 3.33 -7.57 -0.79
C ILE A 13 2.02 -6.83 -1.10
N ALA A 14 1.92 -6.27 -2.30
CA ALA A 14 0.74 -5.52 -2.73
C ALA A 14 -0.52 -6.38 -2.77
N THR A 15 -0.41 -7.62 -3.20
CA THR A 15 -1.53 -8.55 -3.25
C THR A 15 -2.06 -8.82 -1.84
N ARG A 16 -1.18 -9.02 -0.88
CA ARG A 16 -1.59 -9.21 0.53
C ARG A 16 -2.26 -7.97 1.09
N GLN A 17 -1.71 -6.79 0.79
CA GLN A 17 -2.33 -5.53 1.20
C GLN A 17 -3.71 -5.36 0.57
N MET A 18 -3.84 -5.70 -0.71
CA MET A 18 -5.10 -5.60 -1.43
C MET A 18 -6.16 -6.54 -0.84
N GLU A 19 -5.79 -7.78 -0.52
CA GLU A 19 -6.68 -8.73 0.12
C GLU A 19 -7.19 -8.20 1.46
N PHE A 20 -6.31 -7.60 2.25
CA PHE A 20 -6.67 -6.98 3.53
C PHE A 20 -7.60 -5.79 3.30
N LEU A 21 -7.25 -4.88 2.39
CA LEU A 21 -8.03 -3.66 2.13
C LEU A 21 -9.42 -3.94 1.53
N CYS A 22 -9.55 -5.01 0.76
CA CYS A 22 -10.81 -5.38 0.12
C CYS A 22 -11.69 -6.30 0.98
N ALA A 23 -11.17 -6.81 2.10
CA ALA A 23 -11.96 -7.65 2.98
C ALA A 23 -13.14 -6.85 3.54
N GLU A 24 -14.33 -7.41 3.42
CA GLU A 24 -15.56 -6.75 3.88
C GLU A 24 -15.47 -6.31 5.34
N ARG A 25 -14.91 -7.16 6.18
CA ARG A 25 -14.70 -6.85 7.59
C ARG A 25 -13.80 -5.62 7.78
N THR A 26 -12.71 -5.54 7.03
CA THR A 26 -11.79 -4.41 7.08
C THR A 26 -12.48 -3.12 6.66
N LEU A 27 -13.21 -3.16 5.54
CA LEU A 27 -13.92 -1.99 5.01
C LEU A 27 -14.97 -1.48 5.98
N ARG A 28 -15.77 -2.38 6.57
CA ARG A 28 -16.79 -2.01 7.55
C ARG A 28 -16.17 -1.39 8.80
N LEU A 29 -15.12 -2.01 9.30
CA LEU A 29 -14.42 -1.53 10.49
C LEU A 29 -13.79 -0.16 10.23
N PHE A 30 -13.17 0.01 9.06
CA PHE A 30 -12.57 1.27 8.67
C PHE A 30 -13.60 2.39 8.59
N LYS A 31 -14.78 2.10 8.02
CA LYS A 31 -15.88 3.07 7.93
C LYS A 31 -16.36 3.48 9.33
N MET A 32 -16.54 2.52 10.22
CA MET A 32 -16.96 2.79 11.58
C MET A 32 -15.92 3.60 12.33
N LEU A 33 -14.65 3.24 12.23
CA LEU A 33 -13.55 3.97 12.85
C LEU A 33 -13.41 5.38 12.33
N THR A 34 -13.63 5.59 11.04
CA THR A 34 -13.56 6.92 10.44
C THR A 34 -14.64 7.82 11.03
N ALA A 35 -15.87 7.32 11.15
CA ALA A 35 -16.97 8.07 11.75
C ALA A 35 -16.66 8.45 13.21
N GLU A 36 -16.16 7.51 14.01
CA GLU A 36 -15.79 7.76 15.41
C GLU A 36 -14.59 8.71 15.52
N THR A 37 -13.62 8.60 14.61
CA THR A 37 -12.44 9.46 14.62
C THR A 37 -12.79 10.92 14.36
N LEU A 38 -13.76 11.18 13.48
CA LEU A 38 -14.22 12.54 13.22
C LEU A 38 -14.85 13.17 14.48
N ALA A 39 -15.46 12.35 15.32
CA ALA A 39 -16.09 12.82 16.57
C ALA A 39 -15.12 12.86 17.75
N ALA A 40 -14.23 11.88 17.88
CA ALA A 40 -13.33 11.75 19.03
C ALA A 40 -12.01 11.09 18.62
N PRO A 41 -11.09 11.84 18.00
CA PRO A 41 -9.85 11.27 17.46
C PRO A 41 -8.96 10.59 18.51
N GLU A 42 -8.97 11.07 19.75
CA GLU A 42 -8.16 10.51 20.82
C GLU A 42 -8.58 9.10 21.22
N LEU A 43 -9.85 8.75 21.03
CA LEU A 43 -10.36 7.42 21.37
C LEU A 43 -9.99 6.37 20.33
N THR A 44 -9.87 6.76 19.07
CA THR A 44 -9.62 5.83 17.98
C THR A 44 -8.14 5.73 17.60
N ARG A 45 -7.31 6.67 18.04
CA ARG A 45 -5.88 6.68 17.70
C ARG A 45 -5.17 5.35 17.94
N PRO A 46 -5.31 4.69 19.11
CA PRO A 46 -4.63 3.41 19.33
C PRO A 46 -5.07 2.31 18.36
N ILE A 47 -6.34 2.34 17.95
CA ILE A 47 -6.88 1.35 17.00
C ILE A 47 -6.31 1.60 15.60
N ILE A 48 -6.25 2.86 15.19
CA ILE A 48 -5.70 3.25 13.88
C ILE A 48 -4.21 2.91 13.83
N GLU A 49 -3.45 3.18 14.88
CA GLU A 49 -2.04 2.81 14.96
C GLU A 49 -1.84 1.31 14.83
N ASN A 50 -2.77 0.51 15.38
CA ASN A 50 -2.72 -0.93 15.23
C ASN A 50 -2.97 -1.38 13.79
N PHE A 51 -3.84 -0.69 13.05
CA PHE A 51 -4.04 -0.93 11.62
C PHE A 51 -2.78 -0.64 10.81
N GLU A 52 -2.05 0.40 11.15
CA GLU A 52 -0.81 0.76 10.45
C GLU A 52 0.24 -0.34 10.54
N LYS A 53 0.19 -1.20 11.56
CA LYS A 53 1.11 -2.33 11.70
C LYS A 53 0.98 -3.34 10.56
N GLU A 54 -0.17 -3.41 9.91
CA GLU A 54 -0.36 -4.29 8.75
C GLU A 54 0.54 -3.91 7.57
N SER A 55 1.01 -2.67 7.53
CA SER A 55 1.88 -2.17 6.47
C SER A 55 3.37 -2.22 6.82
N VAL A 56 3.73 -2.71 8.00
CA VAL A 56 5.13 -2.75 8.45
C VAL A 56 6.02 -3.53 7.47
N GLY A 57 5.51 -4.62 6.91
CA GLY A 57 6.26 -5.43 5.94
C GLY A 57 6.64 -4.64 4.69
N LEU A 58 5.73 -3.79 4.21
CA LEU A 58 6.00 -2.92 3.07
C LEU A 58 7.12 -1.91 3.37
N TYR A 59 7.05 -1.24 4.50
CA TYR A 59 8.05 -0.24 4.87
C TYR A 59 9.43 -0.86 5.06
N LYS A 60 9.50 -2.04 5.69
CA LYS A 60 10.75 -2.78 5.84
C LYS A 60 11.33 -3.18 4.50
N TRP A 61 10.48 -3.65 3.59
CA TRP A 61 10.91 -4.04 2.25
C TRP A 61 11.50 -2.85 1.48
N ILE A 62 10.81 -1.70 1.54
CA ILE A 62 11.29 -0.47 0.88
C ILE A 62 12.64 -0.05 1.44
N LYS A 63 12.78 -0.05 2.76
CA LYS A 63 14.03 0.33 3.39
C LYS A 63 15.18 -0.61 2.99
N THR A 64 14.93 -1.91 3.01
CA THR A 64 15.94 -2.90 2.62
C THR A 64 16.35 -2.74 1.16
N ALA A 65 15.39 -2.57 0.27
CA ALA A 65 15.69 -2.38 -1.15
C ALA A 65 16.45 -1.07 -1.42
N ALA A 66 16.13 -0.02 -0.67
CA ALA A 66 16.86 1.25 -0.75
C ALA A 66 18.28 1.09 -0.21
N ASP A 67 18.47 0.41 0.91
CA ASP A 67 19.79 0.15 1.48
C ASP A 67 20.65 -0.71 0.54
N ASP A 68 20.02 -1.61 -0.21
CA ASP A 68 20.70 -2.45 -1.21
C ASP A 68 20.96 -1.72 -2.54
N GLY A 69 20.57 -0.46 -2.65
CA GLY A 69 20.77 0.35 -3.85
C GLY A 69 19.82 0.03 -5.00
N LYS A 70 18.79 -0.78 -4.77
CA LYS A 70 17.80 -1.15 -5.81
C LYS A 70 16.67 -0.15 -5.96
N LEU A 71 16.43 0.66 -4.94
CA LEU A 71 15.48 1.77 -4.99
C LEU A 71 16.20 3.07 -4.66
N THR A 72 15.84 4.13 -5.36
CA THR A 72 16.30 5.49 -5.08
C THR A 72 15.25 6.16 -4.18
N VAL A 73 15.29 5.86 -2.89
CA VAL A 73 14.32 6.35 -1.90
C VAL A 73 15.06 7.11 -0.82
N VAL A 74 14.71 8.38 -0.65
CA VAL A 74 15.26 9.23 0.42
C VAL A 74 14.50 9.00 1.73
N ASN A 75 13.19 8.84 1.64
CA ASN A 75 12.33 8.68 2.80
C ASN A 75 11.42 7.45 2.61
N PRO A 76 11.75 6.31 3.24
CA PRO A 76 10.95 5.08 3.08
C PRO A 76 9.50 5.22 3.55
N VAL A 77 9.24 6.02 4.58
CA VAL A 77 7.87 6.24 5.08
C VAL A 77 7.05 6.99 4.03
N TRP A 78 7.64 8.00 3.43
CA TRP A 78 6.99 8.76 2.35
C TRP A 78 6.64 7.85 1.16
N ALA A 79 7.61 7.08 0.71
CA ALA A 79 7.40 6.17 -0.42
C ALA A 79 6.33 5.11 -0.11
N GLY A 80 6.35 4.56 1.10
CA GLY A 80 5.36 3.59 1.53
C GLY A 80 3.95 4.17 1.57
N ARG A 81 3.80 5.40 2.06
CA ARG A 81 2.51 6.08 2.05
C ARG A 81 1.98 6.32 0.64
N GLN A 82 2.86 6.69 -0.27
CA GLN A 82 2.48 6.87 -1.67
C GLN A 82 2.00 5.56 -2.27
N PHE A 83 2.71 4.47 -2.02
CA PHE A 83 2.30 3.16 -2.53
C PHE A 83 0.95 2.73 -1.96
N MET A 84 0.76 2.86 -0.66
CA MET A 84 -0.53 2.51 -0.04
C MET A 84 -1.67 3.36 -0.59
N ALA A 85 -1.42 4.65 -0.85
CA ALA A 85 -2.42 5.52 -1.43
C ALA A 85 -2.87 5.05 -2.82
N LEU A 86 -1.97 4.49 -3.62
CA LEU A 86 -2.31 3.92 -4.93
C LEU A 86 -3.30 2.76 -4.79
N LEU A 87 -3.20 1.96 -3.74
CA LEU A 87 -4.14 0.87 -3.47
C LEU A 87 -5.44 1.39 -2.85
N GLU A 88 -5.34 2.27 -1.87
CA GLU A 88 -6.48 2.81 -1.13
C GLU A 88 -7.40 3.67 -1.98
N SER A 89 -6.87 4.32 -3.01
CA SER A 89 -7.67 5.15 -3.92
C SER A 89 -8.73 4.34 -4.68
N PHE A 90 -8.58 3.03 -4.76
CA PHE A 90 -9.54 2.14 -5.43
C PHE A 90 -10.34 1.27 -4.46
N THR A 91 -10.06 1.36 -3.16
CA THR A 91 -10.67 0.47 -2.15
C THR A 91 -11.35 1.27 -1.05
N THR A 92 -10.60 1.72 -0.07
CA THR A 92 -11.12 2.36 1.15
C THR A 92 -11.84 3.68 0.89
N PHE A 93 -11.22 4.58 0.11
CA PHE A 93 -11.84 5.89 -0.12
C PHE A 93 -13.16 5.80 -0.88
N PRO A 94 -13.26 5.10 -2.02
CA PRO A 94 -14.55 4.94 -2.69
C PRO A 94 -15.60 4.28 -1.79
N TYR A 95 -15.20 3.28 -1.01
CA TYR A 95 -16.11 2.62 -0.09
C TYR A 95 -16.69 3.60 0.94
N LEU A 96 -15.84 4.45 1.54
CA LEU A 96 -16.29 5.42 2.54
C LEU A 96 -17.32 6.40 2.00
N PHE A 97 -17.21 6.76 0.72
CA PHE A 97 -18.10 7.74 0.09
C PHE A 97 -19.24 7.10 -0.67
N GLY A 98 -19.46 5.80 -0.51
CA GLY A 98 -20.55 5.10 -1.20
C GLY A 98 -20.39 5.00 -2.70
N MET A 99 -19.16 5.08 -3.20
CA MET A 99 -18.84 4.98 -4.62
C MET A 99 -18.38 3.58 -4.98
N GLU A 100 -18.30 3.29 -6.27
CA GLU A 100 -17.78 2.00 -6.74
C GLU A 100 -16.34 1.80 -6.28
N TYR A 101 -16.04 0.61 -5.80
CA TYR A 101 -14.71 0.21 -5.37
C TYR A 101 -14.37 -1.18 -5.91
N VAL A 102 -13.09 -1.53 -5.84
CA VAL A 102 -12.61 -2.82 -6.34
C VAL A 102 -13.19 -3.95 -5.50
N GLN A 103 -13.89 -4.89 -6.15
CA GLN A 103 -14.56 -6.02 -5.48
C GLN A 103 -14.10 -7.38 -5.97
N ASP A 104 -13.78 -7.52 -7.25
CA ASP A 104 -13.41 -8.82 -7.81
C ASP A 104 -11.90 -8.98 -7.95
N GLU A 105 -11.47 -10.24 -8.10
CA GLU A 105 -10.05 -10.59 -8.17
C GLU A 105 -9.36 -9.98 -9.39
N ALA A 106 -10.05 -9.92 -10.53
CA ALA A 106 -9.47 -9.34 -11.75
C ALA A 106 -9.17 -7.84 -11.57
N GLN A 107 -10.10 -7.11 -10.95
CA GLN A 107 -9.91 -5.70 -10.63
C GLN A 107 -8.77 -5.52 -9.64
N GLN A 108 -8.69 -6.37 -8.60
CA GLN A 108 -7.63 -6.31 -7.62
C GLN A 108 -6.26 -6.49 -8.27
N LYS A 109 -6.13 -7.48 -9.16
CA LYS A 109 -4.88 -7.72 -9.88
C LYS A 109 -4.48 -6.53 -10.76
N ALA A 110 -5.46 -5.92 -11.43
CA ALA A 110 -5.21 -4.76 -12.28
C ALA A 110 -4.68 -3.58 -11.46
N VAL A 111 -5.27 -3.31 -10.30
CA VAL A 111 -4.81 -2.23 -9.41
C VAL A 111 -3.42 -2.52 -8.88
N VAL A 112 -3.16 -3.74 -8.43
CA VAL A 112 -1.82 -4.15 -7.95
C VAL A 112 -0.78 -3.96 -9.04
N SER A 113 -1.04 -4.46 -10.24
CA SER A 113 -0.09 -4.36 -11.35
C SER A 113 0.22 -2.90 -11.68
N SER A 114 -0.81 -2.07 -11.77
CA SER A 114 -0.64 -0.63 -12.05
C SER A 114 0.15 0.08 -10.95
N ALA A 115 -0.19 -0.18 -9.70
CA ALA A 115 0.49 0.44 -8.55
C ALA A 115 1.98 0.05 -8.50
N VAL A 116 2.28 -1.22 -8.72
CA VAL A 116 3.65 -1.71 -8.74
C VAL A 116 4.46 -1.06 -9.87
N ASP A 117 3.88 -1.00 -11.06
CA ASP A 117 4.55 -0.38 -12.20
C ASP A 117 4.81 1.11 -11.96
N MET A 118 3.85 1.83 -11.41
CA MET A 118 4.02 3.25 -11.09
C MET A 118 5.10 3.46 -10.02
N PHE A 119 5.07 2.66 -8.97
CA PHE A 119 6.05 2.77 -7.88
C PHE A 119 7.46 2.48 -8.38
N LEU A 120 7.65 1.37 -9.07
CA LEU A 120 8.97 1.00 -9.59
C LEU A 120 9.43 1.92 -10.70
N GLY A 121 8.52 2.42 -11.53
CA GLY A 121 8.84 3.41 -12.56
C GLY A 121 9.42 4.69 -11.98
N HIS A 122 8.99 5.06 -10.79
CA HIS A 122 9.50 6.26 -10.12
C HIS A 122 10.72 5.96 -9.24
N TYR A 123 10.70 4.87 -8.48
CA TYR A 123 11.69 4.63 -7.44
C TYR A 123 12.79 3.61 -7.78
N ALA A 124 12.59 2.73 -8.76
CA ALA A 124 13.60 1.74 -9.07
C ALA A 124 14.87 2.41 -9.61
N THR A 125 16.03 1.98 -9.09
CA THR A 125 17.31 2.45 -9.58
C THR A 125 17.49 1.98 -11.02
N MET A 126 17.79 2.91 -11.92
CA MET A 126 18.04 2.58 -13.33
C MET A 126 19.36 1.83 -13.45
N PRO A 127 19.43 0.74 -14.22
CA PRO A 127 20.70 0.13 -14.56
C PRO A 127 21.61 1.13 -15.24
N GLU A 128 22.93 1.07 -14.92
CA GLU A 128 23.93 1.92 -15.55
C GLU A 128 23.87 1.78 -17.08
N GLY A 129 23.85 2.90 -17.78
CA GLY A 129 23.77 2.91 -19.25
C GLY A 129 22.34 2.83 -19.82
N THR A 130 21.32 2.77 -18.96
CA THR A 130 19.90 2.74 -19.39
C THR A 130 19.30 4.14 -19.27
N HIS A 131 19.23 4.84 -20.35
CA HIS A 131 18.68 6.20 -20.40
C HIS A 131 17.73 6.38 -21.56
#